data_e2a1e0fefa12315e09b503fc8566bec4
#
_entry.id   e2a1e0fefa12315e09b503fc8566bec4
#
_cell.length_a   1.000
_cell.length_b   1.000
_cell.length_c   1.000
_cell.angle_alpha   90.00
_cell.angle_beta   90.00
_cell.angle_gamma   90.00
#
_symmetry.space_group_name_H-M   'P 1'
#
loop_
_entity.id
_entity.type
_entity.pdbx_description
1 polymer ?
#
loop_
_entity_poly.entity_id
_entity_poly.type
_entity_poly.pdbx_seq_one_letter_code
_entity_poly.pdbx_strand_id
1 'polypeptide(L)'
;DAKNTRRMVKEAKTITAAPAPLLEGSSSNRKKSVAVSVAPPPKIQTSLFDDENLNNPPPSGEYQKPAVNLLRIPQSEPVTVNPEELQQTAELIESKLAEFGIGVQVVSATSGPVITRYEIEPAQGVKGSQIVALSKDLARSMSLQAVRIVETIAGKNTMGIELPNEKRQDVMLSEILSSPVFTEAKSKLTVALGKDISGTPVVGDLAKMPHLLVAGMTGSGKSVGVNGMIMSMLFKAKPDEVRFIMIDPKMLELSIYDGIPHLLCP
;
A
#
# COMPACT_ATOMS: atom_id res chain seq x y z
N ASP A 1 26.13 17.84 15.91
CA ASP A 1 26.88 17.77 17.17
C ASP A 1 27.64 16.45 17.24
N ALA A 2 28.90 16.50 16.73
CA ALA A 2 29.77 15.35 16.55
C ALA A 2 30.29 14.72 17.86
N LYS A 3 29.95 15.27 19.00
CA LYS A 3 30.35 14.75 20.33
C LYS A 3 29.38 13.69 20.88
N ASN A 4 28.10 13.74 20.51
CA ASN A 4 27.11 12.78 21.00
C ASN A 4 27.15 11.44 20.24
N THR A 5 27.56 11.46 18.97
CA THR A 5 27.67 10.24 18.17
C THR A 5 28.86 9.35 18.57
N ARG A 6 29.93 9.95 19.11
CA ARG A 6 31.11 9.19 19.57
C ARG A 6 30.90 8.51 20.93
N ARG A 7 29.93 8.94 21.73
CA ARG A 7 29.63 8.33 23.03
C ARG A 7 28.80 7.04 22.89
N MET A 8 27.88 7.00 21.93
CA MET A 8 27.06 5.80 21.68
C MET A 8 27.82 4.62 21.02
N VAL A 9 28.92 4.90 20.32
CA VAL A 9 29.72 3.83 19.67
C VAL A 9 30.71 3.18 20.68
N LYS A 10 30.98 3.83 21.81
CA LYS A 10 31.92 3.30 22.84
C LYS A 10 31.26 2.38 23.86
N GLU A 11 29.95 2.44 24.03
CA GLU A 11 29.20 1.59 24.97
C GLU A 11 28.76 0.24 24.39
N ALA A 12 28.87 0.04 23.08
CA ALA A 12 28.49 -1.20 22.41
C ALA A 12 29.61 -2.28 22.34
N LYS A 13 30.77 -2.06 22.97
CA LYS A 13 31.96 -2.96 22.81
C LYS A 13 32.38 -3.72 24.05
N THR A 14 31.61 -3.77 25.13
CA THR A 14 32.03 -4.49 26.32
C THR A 14 30.89 -5.31 26.93
N ILE A 15 30.50 -6.40 26.28
CA ILE A 15 29.83 -7.52 26.96
C ILE A 15 30.62 -8.78 26.60
N THR A 16 31.64 -9.06 27.41
CA THR A 16 32.38 -10.31 27.43
C THR A 16 31.65 -11.25 28.39
N ALA A 17 31.25 -12.44 27.90
CA ALA A 17 30.61 -13.47 28.70
C ALA A 17 31.59 -14.05 29.71
N ALA A 18 31.15 -14.18 30.97
CA ALA A 18 31.84 -14.88 32.02
C ALA A 18 31.57 -16.39 31.96
N PRO A 19 32.54 -17.27 32.30
CA PRO A 19 32.34 -18.72 32.26
C PRO A 19 31.58 -19.23 33.50
N ALA A 20 30.71 -20.24 33.27
CA ALA A 20 29.97 -20.94 34.32
C ALA A 20 30.87 -21.92 35.09
N PRO A 21 30.58 -22.21 36.37
CA PRO A 21 31.39 -23.10 37.19
C PRO A 21 31.11 -24.57 36.91
N LEU A 22 32.19 -25.36 36.96
CA LEU A 22 32.21 -26.82 36.89
C LEU A 22 31.65 -27.41 38.21
N LEU A 23 30.67 -28.29 38.11
CA LEU A 23 30.28 -29.20 39.21
C LEU A 23 30.67 -30.63 38.79
N GLU A 24 31.63 -31.17 39.51
CA GLU A 24 31.93 -32.61 39.51
C GLU A 24 30.88 -33.37 40.34
N GLY A 25 30.40 -34.47 39.78
CA GLY A 25 29.52 -35.37 40.47
C GLY A 25 29.38 -36.71 39.75
N SER A 26 30.12 -37.71 40.23
CA SER A 26 30.14 -39.09 39.80
C SER A 26 28.79 -39.77 39.90
N SER A 27 28.36 -40.53 38.89
CA SER A 27 27.91 -41.93 39.06
C SER A 27 27.55 -42.59 37.72
N SER A 28 28.01 -43.83 37.62
CA SER A 28 27.82 -44.74 36.50
C SER A 28 26.36 -45.05 36.21
N ASN A 29 25.95 -44.96 34.90
CA ASN A 29 24.94 -45.88 34.43
C ASN A 29 25.04 -46.06 32.89
N ARG A 30 25.16 -47.31 32.48
CA ARG A 30 25.20 -47.76 31.09
C ARG A 30 23.96 -47.29 30.34
N LYS A 31 24.10 -46.42 29.39
CA LYS A 31 23.04 -46.16 28.39
C LYS A 31 23.48 -46.66 27.02
N LYS A 32 22.60 -47.49 26.46
CA LYS A 32 22.65 -47.96 25.07
C LYS A 32 22.85 -46.78 24.12
N SER A 33 23.89 -46.86 23.31
CA SER A 33 24.10 -45.93 22.19
C SER A 33 22.99 -46.09 21.15
N VAL A 34 22.11 -45.12 21.06
CA VAL A 34 21.21 -44.98 19.93
C VAL A 34 22.03 -44.35 18.78
N ALA A 35 22.22 -45.09 17.72
CA ALA A 35 22.84 -44.57 16.50
C ALA A 35 21.91 -43.52 15.91
N VAL A 36 22.25 -42.24 16.04
CA VAL A 36 21.58 -41.14 15.34
C VAL A 36 22.14 -41.13 13.92
N SER A 37 21.37 -41.65 13.00
CA SER A 37 21.61 -41.48 11.58
C SER A 37 21.38 -40.01 11.25
N VAL A 38 22.43 -39.22 11.09
CA VAL A 38 22.37 -37.85 10.57
C VAL A 38 22.18 -37.99 9.08
N ALA A 39 20.99 -37.62 8.58
CA ALA A 39 20.73 -37.49 7.17
C ALA A 39 21.75 -36.50 6.56
N PRO A 40 22.33 -36.80 5.37
CA PRO A 40 23.23 -35.87 4.73
C PRO A 40 22.52 -34.53 4.49
N PRO A 41 23.22 -33.39 4.64
CA PRO A 41 22.62 -32.08 4.39
C PRO A 41 22.05 -32.06 2.97
N PRO A 42 20.90 -31.40 2.77
CA PRO A 42 20.34 -31.26 1.44
C PRO A 42 21.38 -30.62 0.54
N LYS A 43 21.61 -31.19 -0.63
CA LYS A 43 22.50 -30.61 -1.64
C LYS A 43 21.96 -29.23 -1.97
N ILE A 44 22.69 -28.19 -1.57
CA ILE A 44 22.42 -26.82 -2.00
C ILE A 44 22.56 -26.82 -3.52
N GLN A 45 21.48 -26.60 -4.23
CA GLN A 45 21.53 -26.38 -5.68
C GLN A 45 22.35 -25.12 -5.91
N THR A 46 23.51 -25.30 -6.53
CA THR A 46 24.53 -24.26 -6.67
C THR A 46 24.25 -23.31 -7.82
N SER A 47 23.17 -23.47 -8.57
CA SER A 47 22.78 -22.47 -9.57
C SER A 47 21.26 -22.33 -9.63
N LEU A 48 20.82 -21.14 -9.27
CA LEU A 48 19.45 -20.68 -9.44
C LEU A 48 19.13 -20.45 -10.94
N PHE A 49 20.12 -20.59 -11.83
CA PHE A 49 20.07 -20.18 -13.24
C PHE A 49 20.36 -21.31 -14.23
N ASP A 50 20.63 -22.55 -13.76
CA ASP A 50 20.89 -23.70 -14.63
C ASP A 50 19.65 -24.55 -14.96
N ASP A 51 18.46 -24.05 -14.66
CA ASP A 51 17.23 -24.73 -15.06
C ASP A 51 17.02 -24.58 -16.58
N GLU A 52 16.91 -25.70 -17.26
CA GLU A 52 16.57 -25.79 -18.70
C GLU A 52 15.27 -25.02 -19.06
N ASN A 53 14.46 -24.67 -18.06
CA ASN A 53 13.25 -23.85 -18.20
C ASN A 53 13.53 -22.37 -18.49
N LEU A 54 14.75 -21.86 -18.24
CA LEU A 54 15.13 -20.48 -18.64
C LEU A 54 15.23 -20.31 -20.15
N ASN A 55 15.35 -21.41 -20.88
CA ASN A 55 15.49 -21.44 -22.34
C ASN A 55 14.21 -21.92 -23.06
N ASN A 56 13.08 -22.10 -22.37
CA ASN A 56 11.83 -22.33 -23.06
C ASN A 56 11.49 -21.10 -23.90
N PRO A 57 11.59 -21.17 -25.25
CA PRO A 57 11.13 -20.06 -26.06
C PRO A 57 9.64 -19.84 -25.74
N PRO A 58 9.17 -18.60 -25.70
CA PRO A 58 7.75 -18.35 -25.59
C PRO A 58 7.02 -19.17 -26.65
N PRO A 59 5.81 -19.70 -26.36
CA PRO A 59 5.07 -20.51 -27.31
C PRO A 59 5.08 -19.78 -28.67
N SER A 60 5.28 -20.55 -29.76
CA SER A 60 5.54 -20.08 -31.13
C SER A 60 4.35 -19.31 -31.73
N GLY A 61 4.00 -18.20 -31.13
CA GLY A 61 3.01 -17.23 -31.55
C GLY A 61 3.41 -15.86 -31.01
N GLU A 62 3.18 -14.81 -31.77
CA GLU A 62 3.42 -13.47 -31.31
C GLU A 62 2.58 -13.22 -30.03
N TYR A 63 3.26 -12.93 -28.89
CA TYR A 63 2.57 -12.68 -27.63
C TYR A 63 1.65 -11.47 -27.77
N GLN A 64 0.36 -11.67 -27.51
CA GLN A 64 -0.62 -10.61 -27.46
C GLN A 64 -0.93 -10.22 -26.02
N LYS A 65 -0.82 -8.94 -25.72
CA LYS A 65 -1.18 -8.41 -24.40
C LYS A 65 -2.68 -8.64 -24.14
N PRO A 66 -3.06 -8.90 -22.88
CA PRO A 66 -4.46 -9.04 -22.50
C PRO A 66 -5.26 -7.78 -22.93
N ALA A 67 -6.45 -7.98 -23.42
CA ALA A 67 -7.35 -6.88 -23.76
C ALA A 67 -8.09 -6.38 -22.50
N VAL A 68 -8.25 -5.07 -22.35
CA VAL A 68 -8.87 -4.46 -21.16
C VAL A 68 -10.33 -4.90 -20.96
N ASN A 69 -11.01 -5.36 -22.01
CA ASN A 69 -12.36 -5.90 -21.94
C ASN A 69 -12.50 -7.22 -21.16
N LEU A 70 -11.36 -7.88 -20.80
CA LEU A 70 -11.33 -9.01 -19.88
C LEU A 70 -11.57 -8.59 -18.42
N LEU A 71 -11.39 -7.31 -18.12
CA LEU A 71 -11.63 -6.75 -16.80
C LEU A 71 -13.09 -6.32 -16.67
N ARG A 72 -13.56 -6.35 -15.42
CA ARG A 72 -14.89 -5.84 -15.10
C ARG A 72 -14.97 -4.34 -15.44
N ILE A 73 -15.99 -3.96 -16.18
CA ILE A 73 -16.31 -2.58 -16.50
C ILE A 73 -17.21 -2.03 -15.40
N PRO A 74 -17.01 -0.77 -14.95
CA PRO A 74 -17.91 -0.16 -13.96
C PRO A 74 -19.34 -0.13 -14.51
N GLN A 75 -20.27 -0.64 -13.71
CA GLN A 75 -21.70 -0.65 -14.06
C GLN A 75 -22.46 0.54 -13.47
N SER A 76 -21.80 1.32 -12.61
CA SER A 76 -22.42 2.43 -11.92
C SER A 76 -22.15 3.76 -12.62
N GLU A 77 -23.22 4.51 -12.87
CA GLU A 77 -23.12 5.94 -13.16
C GLU A 77 -22.37 6.64 -12.01
N PRO A 78 -21.61 7.71 -12.30
CA PRO A 78 -20.98 8.49 -11.25
C PRO A 78 -22.06 8.93 -10.26
N VAL A 79 -21.86 8.61 -8.96
CA VAL A 79 -22.79 9.06 -7.92
C VAL A 79 -22.72 10.58 -7.91
N THR A 80 -23.74 11.20 -8.45
CA THR A 80 -23.98 12.64 -8.30
C THR A 80 -24.39 12.85 -6.84
N VAL A 81 -23.49 13.40 -6.04
CA VAL A 81 -23.82 13.81 -4.67
C VAL A 81 -24.74 15.04 -4.79
N ASN A 82 -25.87 14.97 -4.09
CA ASN A 82 -26.82 16.08 -4.06
C ASN A 82 -26.14 17.32 -3.44
N PRO A 83 -26.14 18.48 -4.12
CA PRO A 83 -25.59 19.71 -3.57
C PRO A 83 -26.18 20.10 -2.21
N GLU A 84 -27.46 19.78 -1.97
CA GLU A 84 -28.12 20.02 -0.67
C GLU A 84 -27.53 19.19 0.45
N GLU A 85 -27.19 17.91 0.21
CA GLU A 85 -26.52 17.05 1.19
C GLU A 85 -25.11 17.54 1.53
N LEU A 86 -24.37 18.04 0.53
CA LEU A 86 -23.06 18.66 0.75
C LEU A 86 -23.17 19.90 1.62
N GLN A 87 -24.15 20.75 1.38
CA GLN A 87 -24.39 21.96 2.16
C GLN A 87 -24.78 21.63 3.61
N GLN A 88 -25.72 20.69 3.82
CA GLN A 88 -26.12 20.25 5.17
C GLN A 88 -24.94 19.68 5.96
N THR A 89 -24.08 18.89 5.30
CA THR A 89 -22.89 18.34 5.93
C THR A 89 -21.86 19.44 6.24
N ALA A 90 -21.72 20.46 5.38
CA ALA A 90 -20.86 21.61 5.65
C ALA A 90 -21.33 22.36 6.92
N GLU A 91 -22.60 22.66 7.03
CA GLU A 91 -23.20 23.30 8.21
C GLU A 91 -23.05 22.45 9.48
N LEU A 92 -23.19 21.13 9.35
CA LEU A 92 -22.95 20.20 10.46
C LEU A 92 -21.49 20.24 10.93
N ILE A 93 -20.51 20.28 10.02
CA ILE A 93 -19.09 20.41 10.36
C ILE A 93 -18.82 21.70 11.16
N GLU A 94 -19.34 22.82 10.66
CA GLU A 94 -19.19 24.12 11.33
C GLU A 94 -19.82 24.10 12.74
N SER A 95 -21.05 23.60 12.85
CA SER A 95 -21.75 23.47 14.12
C SER A 95 -21.00 22.59 15.11
N LYS A 96 -20.51 21.42 14.66
CA LYS A 96 -19.79 20.49 15.54
C LYS A 96 -18.45 21.05 16.02
N LEU A 97 -17.71 21.73 15.16
CA LEU A 97 -16.47 22.40 15.58
C LEU A 97 -16.71 23.58 16.51
N ALA A 98 -17.82 24.30 16.31
CA ALA A 98 -18.24 25.36 17.23
C ALA A 98 -18.60 24.84 18.63
N GLU A 99 -19.21 23.63 18.76
CA GLU A 99 -19.45 22.95 20.03
C GLU A 99 -18.15 22.68 20.81
N PHE A 100 -17.03 22.47 20.10
CA PHE A 100 -15.68 22.32 20.67
C PHE A 100 -14.95 23.65 20.88
N GLY A 101 -15.62 24.77 20.67
CA GLY A 101 -15.05 26.13 20.82
C GLY A 101 -14.15 26.54 19.66
N ILE A 102 -14.22 25.88 18.52
CA ILE A 102 -13.42 26.17 17.32
C ILE A 102 -14.33 26.72 16.22
N GLY A 103 -14.14 28.01 15.91
CA GLY A 103 -14.81 28.65 14.77
C GLY A 103 -14.11 28.29 13.45
N VAL A 104 -14.87 27.80 12.49
CA VAL A 104 -14.41 27.55 11.12
C VAL A 104 -15.51 27.94 10.14
N GLN A 105 -15.13 28.20 8.89
CA GLN A 105 -16.05 28.38 7.78
C GLN A 105 -15.71 27.34 6.68
N VAL A 106 -16.70 26.63 6.16
CA VAL A 106 -16.54 25.74 5.01
C VAL A 106 -16.60 26.59 3.75
N VAL A 107 -15.52 26.62 2.99
CA VAL A 107 -15.41 27.46 1.76
C VAL A 107 -15.68 26.65 0.50
N SER A 108 -15.46 25.33 0.50
CA SER A 108 -15.79 24.46 -0.64
C SER A 108 -15.94 23.01 -0.20
N ALA A 109 -16.67 22.24 -1.00
CA ALA A 109 -16.78 20.79 -0.88
C ALA A 109 -16.45 20.13 -2.23
N THR A 110 -15.58 19.12 -2.21
CA THR A 110 -15.22 18.31 -3.39
C THR A 110 -15.55 16.86 -3.10
N SER A 111 -16.54 16.33 -3.81
CA SER A 111 -16.93 14.94 -3.71
C SER A 111 -16.12 14.06 -4.63
N GLY A 112 -15.55 12.99 -4.08
CA GLY A 112 -14.86 11.94 -4.83
C GLY A 112 -15.60 10.59 -4.75
N PRO A 113 -15.03 9.53 -5.30
CA PRO A 113 -15.67 8.21 -5.35
C PRO A 113 -15.82 7.54 -3.97
N VAL A 114 -14.94 7.85 -3.03
CA VAL A 114 -14.86 7.18 -1.72
C VAL A 114 -15.04 8.15 -0.57
N ILE A 115 -14.53 9.38 -0.71
CA ILE A 115 -14.54 10.42 0.31
C ILE A 115 -15.00 11.74 -0.29
N THR A 116 -15.54 12.60 0.57
CA THR A 116 -15.80 14.01 0.26
C THR A 116 -14.88 14.87 1.10
N ARG A 117 -14.16 15.81 0.48
CA ARG A 117 -13.31 16.78 1.14
C ARG A 117 -14.04 18.10 1.27
N TYR A 118 -14.12 18.60 2.50
CA TYR A 118 -14.60 19.92 2.85
C TYR A 118 -13.39 20.80 3.16
N GLU A 119 -13.20 21.87 2.39
CA GLU A 119 -12.14 22.85 2.66
C GLU A 119 -12.67 23.85 3.67
N ILE A 120 -11.95 24.02 4.75
CA ILE A 120 -12.30 24.91 5.84
C ILE A 120 -11.30 26.03 6.00
N GLU A 121 -11.78 27.21 6.35
CA GLU A 121 -10.97 28.35 6.78
C GLU A 121 -11.15 28.53 8.29
N PRO A 122 -10.09 28.33 9.11
CA PRO A 122 -10.14 28.56 10.54
C PRO A 122 -10.31 30.03 10.88
N ALA A 123 -11.11 30.33 11.91
CA ALA A 123 -11.27 31.69 12.43
C ALA A 123 -9.93 32.23 12.96
N GLN A 124 -9.82 33.55 13.06
CA GLN A 124 -8.63 34.20 13.59
C GLN A 124 -8.26 33.70 14.99
N GLY A 125 -7.00 33.31 15.17
CA GLY A 125 -6.47 32.77 16.41
C GLY A 125 -6.60 31.27 16.60
N VAL A 126 -7.33 30.55 15.71
CA VAL A 126 -7.44 29.10 15.72
C VAL A 126 -6.19 28.50 15.05
N LYS A 127 -5.53 27.59 15.76
CA LYS A 127 -4.37 26.85 15.22
C LYS A 127 -4.82 25.57 14.53
N GLY A 128 -4.25 25.24 13.36
CA GLY A 128 -4.56 24.01 12.63
C GLY A 128 -4.37 22.74 13.47
N SER A 129 -3.33 22.71 14.31
CA SER A 129 -3.09 21.59 15.24
C SER A 129 -4.22 21.33 16.24
N GLN A 130 -4.98 22.35 16.63
CA GLN A 130 -6.17 22.19 17.50
C GLN A 130 -7.27 21.43 16.75
N ILE A 131 -7.50 21.76 15.49
CA ILE A 131 -8.49 21.07 14.65
C ILE A 131 -8.06 19.61 14.43
N VAL A 132 -6.78 19.37 14.11
CA VAL A 132 -6.23 18.02 13.91
C VAL A 132 -6.41 17.16 15.16
N ALA A 133 -6.20 17.73 16.37
CA ALA A 133 -6.37 17.02 17.63
C ALA A 133 -7.82 16.53 17.84
N LEU A 134 -8.81 17.24 17.31
CA LEU A 134 -10.23 16.90 17.43
C LEU A 134 -10.72 15.84 16.40
N SER A 135 -9.86 15.31 15.55
CA SER A 135 -10.28 14.36 14.48
C SER A 135 -11.12 13.18 15.00
N LYS A 136 -10.76 12.62 16.15
CA LYS A 136 -11.50 11.50 16.78
C LYS A 136 -12.83 11.94 17.41
N ASP A 137 -12.83 13.09 18.04
CA ASP A 137 -14.03 13.63 18.69
C ASP A 137 -15.04 14.09 17.65
N LEU A 138 -14.57 14.69 16.56
CA LEU A 138 -15.39 15.05 15.42
C LEU A 138 -16.00 13.80 14.76
N ALA A 139 -15.20 12.75 14.53
CA ALA A 139 -15.70 11.48 14.00
C ALA A 139 -16.83 10.90 14.88
N ARG A 140 -16.63 10.89 16.20
CA ARG A 140 -17.64 10.42 17.15
C ARG A 140 -18.90 11.29 17.12
N SER A 141 -18.77 12.61 17.12
CA SER A 141 -19.92 13.54 17.13
C SER A 141 -20.76 13.48 15.86
N MET A 142 -20.14 13.08 14.74
CA MET A 142 -20.80 12.87 13.45
C MET A 142 -21.19 11.40 13.19
N SER A 143 -21.01 10.50 14.18
CA SER A 143 -21.29 9.05 14.04
C SER A 143 -20.53 8.38 12.91
N LEU A 144 -19.32 8.86 12.59
CA LEU A 144 -18.43 8.33 11.55
C LEU A 144 -17.34 7.45 12.17
N GLN A 145 -16.87 6.45 11.43
CA GLN A 145 -15.77 5.58 11.87
C GLN A 145 -14.44 6.33 12.01
N ALA A 146 -14.18 7.25 11.09
CA ALA A 146 -12.97 8.07 11.09
C ALA A 146 -13.19 9.33 10.27
N VAL A 147 -12.53 10.41 10.69
CA VAL A 147 -12.40 11.68 9.96
C VAL A 147 -10.92 11.95 9.79
N ARG A 148 -10.52 12.26 8.57
CA ARG A 148 -9.14 12.67 8.28
C ARG A 148 -9.07 14.18 8.11
N ILE A 149 -8.14 14.81 8.83
CA ILE A 149 -7.89 16.25 8.71
C ILE A 149 -6.55 16.46 8.02
N VAL A 150 -6.56 17.24 6.95
CA VAL A 150 -5.39 17.62 6.16
C VAL A 150 -5.07 19.07 6.52
N GLU A 151 -3.99 19.26 7.28
CA GLU A 151 -3.63 20.57 7.80
C GLU A 151 -3.21 21.56 6.70
N THR A 152 -2.60 21.06 5.63
CA THR A 152 -2.10 21.92 4.55
C THR A 152 -2.53 21.40 3.19
N ILE A 153 -3.21 22.23 2.44
CA ILE A 153 -3.54 21.96 1.04
C ILE A 153 -2.57 22.77 0.17
N ALA A 154 -1.87 22.11 -0.75
CA ALA A 154 -0.90 22.76 -1.61
C ALA A 154 -1.52 23.93 -2.39
N GLY A 155 -0.92 25.12 -2.28
CA GLY A 155 -1.37 26.33 -2.97
C GLY A 155 -2.58 27.04 -2.35
N LYS A 156 -3.05 26.58 -1.16
CA LYS A 156 -4.17 27.19 -0.44
C LYS A 156 -3.80 27.46 1.03
N ASN A 157 -4.47 28.43 1.63
CA ASN A 157 -4.41 28.72 3.07
C ASN A 157 -5.52 28.01 3.88
N THR A 158 -6.28 27.13 3.24
CA THR A 158 -7.35 26.34 3.83
C THR A 158 -6.87 24.97 4.31
N MET A 159 -7.60 24.38 5.25
CA MET A 159 -7.42 23.00 5.69
C MET A 159 -8.50 22.11 5.03
N GLY A 160 -8.25 20.81 5.00
CA GLY A 160 -9.22 19.84 4.48
C GLY A 160 -9.78 18.93 5.58
N ILE A 161 -11.10 18.73 5.61
CA ILE A 161 -11.76 17.69 6.36
C ILE A 161 -12.29 16.66 5.39
N GLU A 162 -11.78 15.44 5.46
CA GLU A 162 -12.16 14.34 4.58
C GLU A 162 -13.10 13.39 5.33
N LEU A 163 -14.32 13.29 4.82
CA LEU A 163 -15.36 12.40 5.34
C LEU A 163 -15.59 11.22 4.39
N PRO A 164 -15.79 10.01 4.90
CA PRO A 164 -16.19 8.87 4.07
C PRO A 164 -17.59 9.09 3.51
N ASN A 165 -17.76 8.80 2.21
CA ASN A 165 -19.09 8.83 1.60
C ASN A 165 -19.95 7.69 2.15
N GLU A 166 -21.27 7.92 2.32
CA GLU A 166 -22.22 6.87 2.70
C GLU A 166 -22.26 5.75 1.65
N LYS A 167 -22.31 6.14 0.37
CA LYS A 167 -22.23 5.22 -0.77
C LYS A 167 -20.88 5.36 -1.42
N ARG A 168 -19.99 4.39 -1.16
CA ARG A 168 -18.67 4.35 -1.78
C ARG A 168 -18.78 3.73 -3.16
N GLN A 169 -18.06 4.29 -4.12
CA GLN A 169 -17.90 3.70 -5.45
C GLN A 169 -16.67 2.79 -5.46
N ASP A 170 -16.81 1.62 -6.07
CA ASP A 170 -15.66 0.78 -6.35
C ASP A 170 -14.85 1.40 -7.50
N VAL A 171 -13.55 1.57 -7.26
CA VAL A 171 -12.61 2.02 -8.28
C VAL A 171 -12.13 0.80 -9.06
N MET A 172 -12.59 0.65 -10.29
CA MET A 172 -12.23 -0.49 -11.13
C MET A 172 -10.88 -0.30 -11.80
N LEU A 173 -10.07 -1.37 -11.84
CA LEU A 173 -8.77 -1.35 -12.50
C LEU A 173 -8.91 -0.98 -13.99
N SER A 174 -9.97 -1.46 -14.67
CA SER A 174 -10.26 -1.14 -16.05
C SER A 174 -10.34 0.36 -16.33
N GLU A 175 -10.89 1.16 -15.41
CA GLU A 175 -10.99 2.62 -15.56
C GLU A 175 -9.60 3.27 -15.60
N ILE A 176 -8.69 2.80 -14.75
CA ILE A 176 -7.33 3.34 -14.70
C ILE A 176 -6.54 2.91 -15.93
N LEU A 177 -6.61 1.62 -16.30
CA LEU A 177 -5.87 1.08 -17.47
C LEU A 177 -6.35 1.67 -18.80
N SER A 178 -7.63 2.07 -18.90
CA SER A 178 -8.18 2.73 -20.09
C SER A 178 -7.92 4.24 -20.12
N SER A 179 -7.43 4.83 -19.02
CA SER A 179 -7.23 6.27 -18.94
C SER A 179 -6.04 6.74 -19.80
N PRO A 180 -6.08 7.97 -20.35
CA PRO A 180 -4.95 8.54 -21.07
C PRO A 180 -3.67 8.58 -20.24
N VAL A 181 -3.78 8.86 -18.94
CA VAL A 181 -2.63 8.90 -18.01
C VAL A 181 -1.88 7.58 -17.97
N PHE A 182 -2.57 6.44 -18.09
CA PHE A 182 -1.95 5.12 -18.15
C PHE A 182 -1.51 4.76 -19.57
N THR A 183 -2.37 4.94 -20.58
CA THR A 183 -2.10 4.48 -21.95
C THR A 183 -0.95 5.24 -22.61
N GLU A 184 -0.84 6.54 -22.37
CA GLU A 184 0.21 7.42 -22.93
C GLU A 184 1.52 7.38 -22.12
N ALA A 185 1.51 6.79 -20.92
CA ALA A 185 2.72 6.65 -20.11
C ALA A 185 3.77 5.81 -20.83
N LYS A 186 4.99 6.34 -20.99
CA LYS A 186 6.08 5.74 -21.76
C LYS A 186 6.71 4.52 -21.05
N SER A 187 6.72 4.55 -19.71
CA SER A 187 7.33 3.48 -18.91
C SER A 187 6.53 2.18 -18.99
N LYS A 188 7.21 1.07 -19.22
CA LYS A 188 6.61 -0.28 -19.15
C LYS A 188 6.31 -0.72 -17.72
N LEU A 189 6.93 -0.06 -16.74
CA LEU A 189 6.72 -0.26 -15.31
C LEU A 189 5.70 0.74 -14.72
N THR A 190 4.81 1.28 -15.56
CA THR A 190 3.69 2.09 -15.10
C THR A 190 2.67 1.21 -14.39
N VAL A 191 2.29 1.59 -13.19
CA VAL A 191 1.32 0.87 -12.35
C VAL A 191 0.12 1.77 -12.01
N ALA A 192 -1.06 1.18 -12.01
CA ALA A 192 -2.28 1.83 -11.57
C ALA A 192 -2.28 1.91 -10.03
N LEU A 193 -2.46 3.11 -9.49
CA LEU A 193 -2.56 3.35 -8.05
C LEU A 193 -4.01 3.53 -7.59
N GLY A 194 -4.88 3.99 -8.48
CA GLY A 194 -6.28 4.24 -8.17
C GLY A 194 -6.78 5.58 -8.73
N LYS A 195 -7.68 6.20 -7.99
CA LYS A 195 -8.17 7.56 -8.26
C LYS A 195 -7.82 8.48 -7.08
N ASP A 196 -7.58 9.73 -7.36
CA ASP A 196 -7.45 10.75 -6.33
C ASP A 196 -8.82 11.11 -5.73
N ILE A 197 -8.84 12.06 -4.81
CA ILE A 197 -10.07 12.51 -4.14
C ILE A 197 -11.08 13.16 -5.08
N SER A 198 -10.65 13.61 -6.26
CA SER A 198 -11.54 14.18 -7.27
C SER A 198 -12.04 13.13 -8.27
N GLY A 199 -11.60 11.87 -8.13
CA GLY A 199 -11.93 10.80 -9.05
C GLY A 199 -11.02 10.70 -10.27
N THR A 200 -9.95 11.51 -10.34
CA THR A 200 -8.97 11.48 -11.44
C THR A 200 -8.06 10.26 -11.32
N PRO A 201 -7.84 9.48 -12.39
CA PRO A 201 -6.93 8.35 -12.38
C PRO A 201 -5.50 8.74 -12.02
N VAL A 202 -4.88 7.97 -11.12
CA VAL A 202 -3.50 8.16 -10.66
C VAL A 202 -2.68 6.93 -10.99
N VAL A 203 -1.53 7.15 -11.62
CA VAL A 203 -0.55 6.11 -11.95
C VAL A 203 0.80 6.44 -11.34
N GLY A 204 1.60 5.40 -11.10
CA GLY A 204 2.98 5.52 -10.66
C GLY A 204 3.93 4.89 -11.68
N ASP A 205 5.20 5.26 -11.64
CA ASP A 205 6.25 4.62 -12.40
C ASP A 205 7.19 3.88 -11.45
N LEU A 206 7.14 2.56 -11.47
CA LEU A 206 7.93 1.72 -10.58
C LEU A 206 9.44 1.86 -10.84
N ALA A 207 9.84 2.23 -12.06
CA ALA A 207 11.25 2.52 -12.37
C ALA A 207 11.80 3.72 -11.57
N LYS A 208 10.93 4.66 -11.18
CA LYS A 208 11.27 5.82 -10.34
C LYS A 208 11.14 5.53 -8.84
N MET A 209 10.63 4.37 -8.49
CA MET A 209 10.47 3.88 -7.12
C MET A 209 11.23 2.56 -6.96
N PRO A 210 12.57 2.57 -6.95
CA PRO A 210 13.39 1.35 -7.03
C PRO A 210 13.16 0.39 -5.85
N HIS A 211 12.68 0.92 -4.72
CA HIS A 211 12.28 0.15 -3.55
C HIS A 211 10.93 0.67 -3.06
N LEU A 212 9.88 -0.11 -3.27
CA LEU A 212 8.52 0.22 -2.83
C LEU A 212 8.10 -0.71 -1.70
N LEU A 213 7.89 -0.16 -0.51
CA LEU A 213 7.31 -0.88 0.61
C LEU A 213 5.78 -0.70 0.59
N VAL A 214 5.06 -1.81 0.48
CA VAL A 214 3.60 -1.83 0.59
C VAL A 214 3.21 -2.50 1.89
N ALA A 215 2.61 -1.76 2.81
CA ALA A 215 2.19 -2.25 4.11
C ALA A 215 0.72 -1.92 4.40
N GLY A 216 0.07 -2.74 5.19
CA GLY A 216 -1.32 -2.53 5.59
C GLY A 216 -1.81 -3.65 6.51
N MET A 217 -2.83 -3.34 7.31
CA MET A 217 -3.52 -4.33 8.15
C MET A 217 -4.32 -5.31 7.27
N THR A 218 -4.69 -6.44 7.84
CA THR A 218 -5.61 -7.38 7.18
C THR A 218 -6.91 -6.65 6.77
N GLY A 219 -7.31 -6.83 5.52
CA GLY A 219 -8.49 -6.14 4.96
C GLY A 219 -8.24 -4.71 4.45
N SER A 220 -7.02 -4.17 4.56
CA SER A 220 -6.68 -2.83 4.05
C SER A 220 -6.56 -2.74 2.53
N GLY A 221 -6.64 -3.88 1.81
CA GLY A 221 -6.47 -3.93 0.36
C GLY A 221 -5.02 -4.09 -0.13
N LYS A 222 -4.06 -4.42 0.78
CA LYS A 222 -2.64 -4.62 0.40
C LYS A 222 -2.49 -5.59 -0.77
N SER A 223 -3.07 -6.78 -0.67
CA SER A 223 -2.97 -7.82 -1.71
C SER A 223 -3.67 -7.38 -3.01
N VAL A 224 -4.81 -6.70 -2.91
CA VAL A 224 -5.51 -6.12 -4.06
C VAL A 224 -4.64 -5.07 -4.75
N GLY A 225 -3.98 -4.20 -3.97
CA GLY A 225 -3.05 -3.20 -4.49
C GLY A 225 -1.85 -3.81 -5.20
N VAL A 226 -1.21 -4.83 -4.61
CA VAL A 226 -0.08 -5.55 -5.22
C VAL A 226 -0.52 -6.23 -6.52
N ASN A 227 -1.66 -6.93 -6.51
CA ASN A 227 -2.23 -7.53 -7.72
C ASN A 227 -2.55 -6.48 -8.78
N GLY A 228 -3.09 -5.32 -8.40
CA GLY A 228 -3.32 -4.20 -9.30
C GLY A 228 -2.04 -3.71 -9.99
N MET A 229 -0.91 -3.65 -9.26
CA MET A 229 0.40 -3.29 -9.82
C MET A 229 0.91 -4.35 -10.80
N ILE A 230 0.84 -5.64 -10.44
CA ILE A 230 1.24 -6.74 -11.33
C ILE A 230 0.39 -6.72 -12.60
N MET A 231 -0.93 -6.68 -12.46
CA MET A 231 -1.85 -6.63 -13.59
C MET A 231 -1.57 -5.42 -14.49
N SER A 232 -1.28 -4.26 -13.92
CA SER A 232 -0.93 -3.07 -14.71
C SER A 232 0.23 -3.32 -15.66
N MET A 233 1.29 -4.00 -15.17
CA MET A 233 2.45 -4.34 -15.98
C MET A 233 2.13 -5.40 -17.03
N LEU A 234 1.31 -6.43 -16.71
CA LEU A 234 0.88 -7.46 -17.65
C LEU A 234 0.05 -6.89 -18.82
N PHE A 235 -0.79 -5.88 -18.55
CA PHE A 235 -1.54 -5.18 -19.58
C PHE A 235 -0.70 -4.19 -20.40
N LYS A 236 0.40 -3.70 -19.83
CA LYS A 236 1.26 -2.66 -20.45
C LYS A 236 2.40 -3.23 -21.28
N ALA A 237 3.02 -4.32 -20.83
CA ALA A 237 4.29 -4.82 -21.34
C ALA A 237 4.18 -6.25 -21.88
N LYS A 238 5.08 -6.60 -22.82
CA LYS A 238 5.31 -7.98 -23.28
C LYS A 238 6.33 -8.68 -22.37
N PRO A 239 6.42 -10.03 -22.40
CA PRO A 239 7.41 -10.79 -21.61
C PRO A 239 8.88 -10.46 -21.90
N ASP A 240 9.21 -9.95 -23.08
CA ASP A 240 10.54 -9.47 -23.45
C ASP A 240 10.85 -8.07 -22.93
N GLU A 241 9.80 -7.30 -22.56
CA GLU A 241 9.94 -5.94 -22.04
C GLU A 241 9.98 -5.90 -20.50
N VAL A 242 9.21 -6.80 -19.82
CA VAL A 242 9.14 -6.89 -18.34
C VAL A 242 9.12 -8.34 -17.93
N ARG A 243 9.96 -8.70 -16.96
CA ARG A 243 10.02 -10.00 -16.33
C ARG A 243 9.81 -9.89 -14.82
N PHE A 244 9.24 -10.94 -14.22
CA PHE A 244 8.98 -11.00 -12.80
C PHE A 244 9.79 -12.12 -12.13
N ILE A 245 10.27 -11.84 -10.94
CA ILE A 245 10.65 -12.82 -9.93
C ILE A 245 9.69 -12.57 -8.76
N MET A 246 8.90 -13.57 -8.41
CA MET A 246 7.90 -13.48 -7.36
C MET A 246 8.29 -14.41 -6.21
N ILE A 247 8.27 -13.88 -4.98
CA ILE A 247 8.56 -14.67 -3.77
C ILE A 247 7.37 -14.53 -2.84
N ASP A 248 6.64 -15.63 -2.65
CA ASP A 248 5.51 -15.71 -1.71
C ASP A 248 5.78 -16.80 -0.67
N PRO A 249 6.38 -16.45 0.48
CA PRO A 249 6.74 -17.44 1.51
C PRO A 249 5.53 -18.14 2.13
N LYS A 250 4.33 -17.62 1.93
CA LYS A 250 3.08 -18.19 2.44
C LYS A 250 2.27 -18.93 1.39
N MET A 251 2.64 -18.80 0.11
CA MET A 251 1.95 -19.39 -1.05
C MET A 251 0.44 -19.05 -1.10
N LEU A 252 0.05 -17.84 -0.71
CA LEU A 252 -1.34 -17.43 -0.58
C LEU A 252 -1.79 -16.38 -1.59
N GLU A 253 -0.87 -15.55 -2.06
CA GLU A 253 -1.22 -14.35 -2.83
C GLU A 253 -0.73 -14.41 -4.28
N LEU A 254 0.45 -15.01 -4.56
CA LEU A 254 1.10 -14.94 -5.87
C LEU A 254 1.02 -16.24 -6.70
N SER A 255 0.61 -17.36 -6.12
CA SER A 255 0.48 -18.64 -6.82
C SER A 255 -0.47 -18.60 -8.02
N ILE A 256 -1.40 -17.65 -8.07
CA ILE A 256 -2.28 -17.44 -9.22
C ILE A 256 -1.54 -17.00 -10.50
N TYR A 257 -0.30 -16.55 -10.37
CA TYR A 257 0.55 -16.12 -11.48
C TYR A 257 1.47 -17.21 -12.01
N ASP A 258 1.41 -18.42 -11.45
CA ASP A 258 2.22 -19.55 -11.93
C ASP A 258 1.95 -19.81 -13.42
N GLY A 259 3.04 -19.97 -14.18
CA GLY A 259 2.96 -20.27 -15.62
C GLY A 259 2.70 -19.07 -16.52
N ILE A 260 2.63 -17.84 -16.01
CA ILE A 260 2.56 -16.67 -16.90
C ILE A 260 3.88 -16.46 -17.65
N PRO A 261 3.83 -16.04 -18.93
CA PRO A 261 5.05 -15.86 -19.75
C PRO A 261 6.06 -14.84 -19.22
N HIS A 262 5.63 -13.97 -18.31
CA HIS A 262 6.46 -12.93 -17.71
C HIS A 262 7.30 -13.44 -16.53
N LEU A 263 7.05 -14.63 -15.98
CA LEU A 263 7.89 -15.17 -14.92
C LEU A 263 9.27 -15.55 -15.45
N LEU A 264 10.31 -15.23 -14.69
CA LEU A 264 11.67 -15.60 -14.98
C LEU A 264 11.99 -17.01 -14.48
N CYS A 265 11.38 -17.40 -13.37
CA CYS A 265 11.46 -18.74 -12.75
C CYS A 265 10.13 -19.07 -12.07
N PRO A 266 9.82 -20.37 -11.88
CA PRO A 266 8.65 -20.82 -11.13
C PRO A 266 8.64 -20.28 -9.69
#